data_3b59e5344254439fd89c985930ef4882
#
_entry.id   3b59e5344254439fd89c985930ef4882
#
_cell.length_a   1.000
_cell.length_b   1.000
_cell.length_c   1.000
_cell.angle_alpha   90.00
_cell.angle_beta   90.00
_cell.angle_gamma   90.00
#
_symmetry.space_group_name_H-M   'P 1'
#
loop_
_entity.id
_entity.type
_entity.pdbx_description
1 polymer ?
#
loop_
_entity_poly.entity_id
_entity_poly.type
_entity_poly.pdbx_seq_one_letter_code
_entity_poly.pdbx_strand_id
1 'polypeptide(L)'
;LIIWNGYILDGHSRYRILKHHPEIAFEVKEIQLPDRYAALAWICQNQLGRRNLDPERRKFLMGKTYENEKLSVGGSTYREHDESGKFTSCRQNVHMRLTEKRTCERIAAKNGVSSKFVQRAEKYAKGVDAAEAAVPGAMEEILTGHIKATDAEITALAQTPKEEIPAIIKELRKPKKDRKAKKPTSPEKSDVAADDAPDSD
;
A
#
# COMPACT_ATOMS: atom_id res chain seq x y z
N LEU A 1 18.33 19.94 -1.00
CA LEU A 1 16.92 19.60 -1.15
C LEU A 1 16.75 18.72 -2.39
N ILE A 2 15.78 17.81 -2.36
CA ILE A 2 15.41 17.02 -3.55
C ILE A 2 14.01 17.46 -3.98
N ILE A 3 13.90 17.84 -5.25
CA ILE A 3 12.64 18.33 -5.82
C ILE A 3 12.25 17.53 -7.08
N TRP A 4 10.98 17.59 -7.43
CA TRP A 4 10.39 17.08 -8.67
C TRP A 4 9.26 18.01 -9.09
N ASN A 5 9.29 18.53 -10.32
CA ASN A 5 8.30 19.48 -10.86
C ASN A 5 7.93 20.61 -9.88
N GLY A 6 8.93 21.19 -9.20
CA GLY A 6 8.73 22.26 -8.21
C GLY A 6 8.26 21.81 -6.82
N TYR A 7 7.96 20.52 -6.62
CA TYR A 7 7.58 19.96 -5.32
C TYR A 7 8.79 19.41 -4.57
N ILE A 8 8.91 19.71 -3.28
CA ILE A 8 9.96 19.14 -2.42
C ILE A 8 9.58 17.69 -2.10
N LEU A 9 10.41 16.73 -2.51
CA LEU A 9 10.25 15.32 -2.17
C LEU A 9 11.01 14.93 -0.91
N ASP A 10 12.18 15.53 -0.67
CA ASP A 10 12.97 15.35 0.56
C ASP A 10 13.61 16.66 1.00
N GLY A 11 13.71 16.83 2.33
CA GLY A 11 14.34 17.98 2.95
C GLY A 11 13.38 19.04 3.47
N HIS A 12 12.10 18.75 3.71
CA HIS A 12 11.11 19.73 4.22
C HIS A 12 11.55 20.42 5.52
N SER A 13 12.14 19.68 6.47
CA SER A 13 12.65 20.27 7.71
C SER A 13 13.82 21.23 7.46
N ARG A 14 14.74 20.84 6.56
CA ARG A 14 15.85 21.69 6.09
C ARG A 14 15.31 22.95 5.42
N TYR A 15 14.34 22.80 4.52
CA TYR A 15 13.72 23.95 3.85
C TYR A 15 13.07 24.93 4.82
N ARG A 16 12.40 24.45 5.87
CA ARG A 16 11.83 25.35 6.91
C ARG A 16 12.91 26.20 7.58
N ILE A 17 14.08 25.63 7.90
CA ILE A 17 15.19 26.36 8.48
C ILE A 17 15.76 27.36 7.47
N LEU A 18 16.07 26.89 6.25
CA LEU A 18 16.64 27.72 5.19
C LEU A 18 15.77 28.93 4.83
N LYS A 19 14.46 28.80 4.93
CA LYS A 19 13.51 29.91 4.70
C LYS A 19 13.74 31.07 5.69
N HIS A 20 14.21 30.79 6.89
CA HIS A 20 14.49 31.81 7.93
C HIS A 20 15.97 32.22 7.97
N HIS A 21 16.83 31.54 7.22
CA HIS A 21 18.26 31.73 7.19
C HIS A 21 18.76 31.85 5.76
N PRO A 22 18.48 32.97 5.06
CA PRO A 22 18.85 33.18 3.66
C PRO A 22 20.39 33.23 3.43
N GLU A 23 21.15 33.43 4.50
CA GLU A 23 22.62 33.41 4.48
C GLU A 23 23.21 32.02 4.31
N ILE A 24 22.43 30.95 4.50
CA ILE A 24 22.91 29.57 4.38
C ILE A 24 22.76 29.11 2.93
N ALA A 25 23.90 28.89 2.27
CA ALA A 25 23.91 28.30 0.93
C ALA A 25 23.43 26.83 0.97
N PHE A 26 22.62 26.43 0.00
CA PHE A 26 22.14 25.06 -0.13
C PHE A 26 22.02 24.65 -1.59
N GLU A 27 22.09 23.35 -1.82
CA GLU A 27 21.90 22.75 -3.13
C GLU A 27 20.48 22.22 -3.30
N VAL A 28 19.96 22.38 -4.51
CA VAL A 28 18.70 21.79 -4.95
C VAL A 28 19.01 20.81 -6.06
N LYS A 29 18.62 19.55 -5.85
CA LYS A 29 18.73 18.49 -6.85
C LYS A 29 17.33 18.17 -7.37
N GLU A 30 17.11 18.44 -8.65
CA GLU A 30 15.89 18.02 -9.33
C GLU A 30 16.06 16.61 -9.86
N ILE A 31 15.06 15.74 -9.63
CA ILE A 31 15.02 14.40 -10.17
C ILE A 31 13.87 14.28 -11.16
N GLN A 32 14.09 13.50 -12.23
CA GLN A 32 13.10 13.26 -13.26
C GLN A 32 12.32 11.98 -12.93
N LEU A 33 11.01 12.11 -12.75
CA LEU A 33 10.10 10.99 -12.50
C LEU A 33 8.93 11.09 -13.47
N PRO A 34 8.42 9.95 -13.98
CA PRO A 34 7.42 9.94 -15.04
C PRO A 34 6.07 10.52 -14.61
N ASP A 35 5.67 10.30 -13.35
CA ASP A 35 4.38 10.72 -12.84
C ASP A 35 4.37 10.88 -11.31
N ARG A 36 3.21 11.30 -10.78
CA ARG A 36 2.98 11.48 -9.34
C ARG A 36 3.16 10.18 -8.55
N TYR A 37 2.76 9.04 -9.11
CA TYR A 37 2.86 7.76 -8.40
C TYR A 37 4.32 7.33 -8.26
N ALA A 38 5.15 7.55 -9.29
CA ALA A 38 6.59 7.37 -9.19
C ALA A 38 7.20 8.26 -8.12
N ALA A 39 6.75 9.52 -8.00
CA ALA A 39 7.20 10.43 -6.95
C ALA A 39 6.81 9.95 -5.55
N LEU A 40 5.57 9.48 -5.35
CA LEU A 40 5.12 8.89 -4.09
C LEU A 40 5.89 7.62 -3.74
N ALA A 41 6.12 6.73 -4.72
CA ALA A 41 6.92 5.52 -4.52
C ALA A 41 8.37 5.88 -4.12
N TRP A 42 8.95 6.89 -4.77
CA TRP A 42 10.29 7.39 -4.45
C TRP A 42 10.36 7.91 -3.00
N ILE A 43 9.38 8.72 -2.56
CA ILE A 43 9.30 9.21 -1.18
C ILE A 43 9.26 8.04 -0.20
N CYS A 44 8.36 7.07 -0.40
CA CYS A 44 8.24 5.90 0.47
C CYS A 44 9.55 5.10 0.52
N GLN A 45 10.19 4.88 -0.64
CA GLN A 45 11.46 4.18 -0.74
C GLN A 45 12.61 4.92 -0.03
N ASN A 46 12.64 6.25 -0.13
CA ASN A 46 13.63 7.07 0.57
C ASN A 46 13.46 7.00 2.09
N GLN A 47 12.22 6.97 2.57
CA GLN A 47 11.91 6.79 3.99
C GLN A 47 12.31 5.41 4.50
N LEU A 48 12.19 4.34 3.69
CA LEU A 48 12.60 2.98 4.05
C LEU A 48 14.12 2.87 4.34
N GLY A 49 14.93 3.77 3.80
CA GLY A 49 16.36 3.86 4.06
C GLY A 49 16.74 4.43 5.43
N ARG A 50 15.81 4.95 6.21
CA ARG A 50 16.10 5.52 7.53
C ARG A 50 16.42 4.44 8.56
N ARG A 51 17.42 4.70 9.41
CA ARG A 51 17.92 3.72 10.39
C ARG A 51 16.90 3.41 11.51
N ASN A 52 16.14 4.41 11.96
CA ASN A 52 15.23 4.30 13.10
C ASN A 52 13.77 4.28 12.64
N LEU A 53 13.42 3.24 11.90
CA LEU A 53 12.06 3.06 11.40
C LEU A 53 11.40 1.89 12.13
N ASP A 54 10.27 2.17 12.77
CA ASP A 54 9.47 1.15 13.45
C ASP A 54 9.04 0.05 12.47
N PRO A 55 8.95 -1.21 12.91
CA PRO A 55 8.55 -2.32 12.03
C PRO A 55 7.22 -2.10 11.32
N GLU A 56 6.22 -1.52 12.01
CA GLU A 56 4.91 -1.22 11.45
C GLU A 56 4.98 -0.13 10.39
N ARG A 57 5.73 0.95 10.64
CA ARG A 57 6.00 2.00 9.66
C ARG A 57 6.75 1.45 8.45
N ARG A 58 7.73 0.56 8.67
CA ARG A 58 8.48 -0.08 7.59
C ARG A 58 7.55 -0.91 6.70
N LYS A 59 6.68 -1.70 7.30
CA LYS A 59 5.67 -2.50 6.59
C LYS A 59 4.74 -1.61 5.78
N PHE A 60 4.18 -0.57 6.40
CA PHE A 60 3.31 0.40 5.74
C PHE A 60 3.97 1.06 4.53
N LEU A 61 5.18 1.62 4.69
CA LEU A 61 5.92 2.27 3.61
C LEU A 61 6.25 1.31 2.47
N MET A 62 6.56 0.05 2.78
CA MET A 62 6.82 -0.97 1.76
C MET A 62 5.55 -1.29 0.96
N GLY A 63 4.41 -1.39 1.63
CA GLY A 63 3.11 -1.55 1.00
C GLY A 63 2.77 -0.39 0.09
N LYS A 64 2.96 0.85 0.55
CA LYS A 64 2.73 2.08 -0.23
C LYS A 64 3.70 2.19 -1.41
N THR A 65 4.96 1.78 -1.26
CA THR A 65 5.91 1.71 -2.38
C THR A 65 5.37 0.79 -3.47
N TYR A 66 4.93 -0.42 -3.10
CA TYR A 66 4.42 -1.40 -4.06
C TYR A 66 3.12 -0.93 -4.74
N GLU A 67 2.19 -0.37 -3.99
CA GLU A 67 0.94 0.19 -4.51
C GLU A 67 1.22 1.29 -5.55
N ASN A 68 2.05 2.27 -5.20
CA ASN A 68 2.34 3.40 -6.08
C ASN A 68 3.15 2.99 -7.32
N GLU A 69 4.13 2.08 -7.19
CA GLU A 69 4.86 1.58 -8.35
C GLU A 69 3.96 0.81 -9.34
N LYS A 70 2.96 0.09 -8.85
CA LYS A 70 1.97 -0.57 -9.71
C LYS A 70 1.13 0.44 -10.50
N LEU A 71 0.79 1.57 -9.87
CA LEU A 71 0.01 2.64 -10.51
C LEU A 71 0.84 3.39 -11.55
N SER A 72 2.12 3.65 -11.28
CA SER A 72 3.04 4.34 -12.19
C SER A 72 3.36 3.50 -13.44
N VAL A 73 3.61 2.21 -13.31
CA VAL A 73 4.02 1.32 -14.43
C VAL A 73 2.82 0.84 -15.27
N GLY A 74 1.66 1.46 -15.15
CA GLY A 74 0.45 1.08 -15.90
C GLY A 74 -0.35 0.00 -15.19
N GLY A 75 -0.58 0.20 -13.90
CA GLY A 75 -1.69 -0.44 -13.23
C GLY A 75 -2.98 -0.12 -13.96
N SER A 76 -3.90 -1.00 -13.91
CA SER A 76 -5.27 -1.15 -14.46
C SER A 76 -6.04 0.09 -15.00
N THR A 77 -5.53 1.30 -14.86
CA THR A 77 -6.18 2.53 -15.32
C THR A 77 -5.95 2.85 -16.81
N TYR A 78 -4.98 2.19 -17.46
CA TYR A 78 -4.77 2.28 -18.92
C TYR A 78 -5.27 1.01 -19.61
N ARG A 79 -6.53 0.69 -19.38
CA ARG A 79 -7.23 -0.26 -20.25
C ARG A 79 -7.91 0.53 -21.34
N GLU A 80 -7.27 0.65 -22.49
CA GLU A 80 -7.94 1.14 -23.69
C GLU A 80 -8.98 0.09 -24.12
N HIS A 81 -10.23 0.50 -24.09
CA HIS A 81 -11.32 -0.24 -24.73
C HIS A 81 -11.48 0.31 -26.14
N ASP A 82 -11.67 -0.58 -27.11
CA ASP A 82 -12.09 -0.16 -28.45
C ASP A 82 -13.54 0.41 -28.42
N GLU A 83 -13.96 1.01 -29.55
CA GLU A 83 -15.29 1.59 -29.66
C GLU A 83 -16.45 0.58 -29.42
N SER A 84 -16.14 -0.71 -29.39
CA SER A 84 -17.09 -1.80 -29.07
C SER A 84 -17.04 -2.22 -27.60
N GLY A 85 -16.23 -1.56 -26.76
CA GLY A 85 -16.04 -1.88 -25.34
C GLY A 85 -15.19 -3.14 -25.08
N LYS A 86 -14.54 -3.68 -26.13
CA LYS A 86 -13.70 -4.87 -26.02
C LYS A 86 -12.26 -4.49 -25.63
N PHE A 87 -11.70 -5.21 -24.70
CA PHE A 87 -10.33 -5.03 -24.22
C PHE A 87 -9.32 -5.19 -25.35
N THR A 88 -8.62 -4.13 -25.74
CA THR A 88 -7.49 -4.20 -26.65
C THR A 88 -6.23 -4.55 -25.86
N SER A 89 -5.82 -5.80 -25.95
CA SER A 89 -4.54 -6.26 -25.40
C SER A 89 -3.41 -5.54 -26.14
N CYS A 90 -2.64 -4.72 -25.42
CA CYS A 90 -1.44 -4.09 -25.95
C CYS A 90 -0.37 -5.18 -26.18
N ARG A 91 -0.38 -5.79 -27.37
CA ARG A 91 0.56 -6.86 -27.76
C ARG A 91 2.04 -6.44 -27.76
N GLN A 92 2.33 -5.14 -27.76
CA GLN A 92 3.70 -4.62 -27.84
C GLN A 92 4.47 -4.71 -26.51
N ASN A 93 3.79 -4.84 -25.36
CA ASN A 93 4.46 -4.89 -24.05
C ASN A 93 4.69 -6.31 -23.50
N VAL A 94 4.27 -7.37 -24.20
CA VAL A 94 4.42 -8.75 -23.71
C VAL A 94 5.88 -9.18 -23.71
N HIS A 95 6.68 -8.75 -24.66
CA HIS A 95 8.09 -9.17 -24.78
C HIS A 95 8.99 -8.48 -23.73
N MET A 96 8.70 -7.23 -23.32
CA MET A 96 9.40 -6.55 -22.23
C MET A 96 9.08 -7.14 -20.84
N ARG A 97 7.87 -7.71 -20.65
CA ARG A 97 7.47 -8.31 -19.36
C ARG A 97 8.13 -9.65 -19.03
N LEU A 98 8.68 -10.33 -20.01
CA LEU A 98 9.28 -11.67 -19.82
C LEU A 98 10.70 -11.63 -19.22
N THR A 99 11.37 -10.48 -19.27
CA THR A 99 12.75 -10.30 -18.76
C THR A 99 12.85 -9.46 -17.49
N GLU A 100 11.82 -8.69 -17.13
CA GLU A 100 11.82 -7.89 -15.90
C GLU A 100 11.17 -8.61 -14.74
N LYS A 101 11.86 -8.66 -13.61
CA LYS A 101 11.33 -9.15 -12.34
C LYS A 101 10.03 -8.42 -12.01
N ARG A 102 9.01 -9.14 -11.54
CA ARG A 102 7.76 -8.53 -11.10
C ARG A 102 8.03 -7.43 -10.09
N THR A 103 7.23 -6.37 -10.09
CA THR A 103 7.40 -5.22 -9.17
C THR A 103 7.59 -5.66 -7.71
N CYS A 104 6.80 -6.63 -7.23
CA CYS A 104 6.95 -7.15 -5.87
C CYS A 104 8.30 -7.85 -5.63
N GLU A 105 8.86 -8.55 -6.63
CA GLU A 105 10.15 -9.23 -6.54
C GLU A 105 11.31 -8.21 -6.51
N ARG A 106 11.20 -7.13 -7.30
CA ARG A 106 12.19 -6.06 -7.34
C ARG A 106 12.25 -5.31 -6.00
N ILE A 107 11.08 -4.95 -5.44
CA ILE A 107 11.00 -4.30 -4.12
C ILE A 107 11.50 -5.25 -3.04
N ALA A 108 11.13 -6.53 -3.10
CA ALA A 108 11.57 -7.56 -2.16
C ALA A 108 13.09 -7.71 -2.14
N ALA A 109 13.72 -7.85 -3.30
CA ALA A 109 15.17 -7.96 -3.44
C ALA A 109 15.90 -6.72 -2.89
N LYS A 110 15.39 -5.51 -3.19
CA LYS A 110 15.96 -4.24 -2.72
C LYS A 110 15.92 -4.09 -1.20
N ASN A 111 14.89 -4.66 -0.55
CA ASN A 111 14.66 -4.50 0.89
C ASN A 111 15.00 -5.75 1.72
N GLY A 112 15.54 -6.81 1.10
CA GLY A 112 15.92 -8.05 1.79
C GLY A 112 14.75 -8.84 2.37
N VAL A 113 13.57 -8.82 1.73
CA VAL A 113 12.36 -9.51 2.18
C VAL A 113 11.79 -10.41 1.08
N SER A 114 10.78 -11.23 1.39
CA SER A 114 10.11 -12.05 0.38
C SER A 114 9.05 -11.25 -0.41
N SER A 115 8.78 -11.64 -1.66
CA SER A 115 7.72 -11.05 -2.48
C SER A 115 6.33 -11.20 -1.85
N LYS A 116 6.09 -12.31 -1.13
CA LYS A 116 4.85 -12.52 -0.36
C LYS A 116 4.70 -11.51 0.79
N PHE A 117 5.83 -11.11 1.40
CA PHE A 117 5.81 -10.05 2.43
C PHE A 117 5.38 -8.72 1.83
N VAL A 118 5.92 -8.33 0.67
CA VAL A 118 5.56 -7.08 -0.03
C VAL A 118 4.07 -7.05 -0.38
N GLN A 119 3.50 -8.17 -0.87
CA GLN A 119 2.07 -8.27 -1.17
C GLN A 119 1.19 -8.16 0.09
N ARG A 120 1.62 -8.75 1.22
CA ARG A 120 0.92 -8.60 2.50
C ARG A 120 1.02 -7.19 3.04
N ALA A 121 2.18 -6.55 2.86
CA ALA A 121 2.40 -5.16 3.25
C ALA A 121 1.47 -4.19 2.49
N GLU A 122 1.16 -4.43 1.21
CA GLU A 122 0.16 -3.66 0.45
C GLU A 122 -1.22 -3.76 1.09
N LYS A 123 -1.66 -4.99 1.43
CA LYS A 123 -2.98 -5.19 2.08
C LYS A 123 -3.04 -4.51 3.44
N TYR A 124 -1.97 -4.61 4.21
CA TYR A 124 -1.83 -3.91 5.47
C TYR A 124 -1.92 -2.39 5.30
N ALA A 125 -1.19 -1.82 4.33
CA ALA A 125 -1.21 -0.39 4.06
C ALA A 125 -2.61 0.11 3.70
N LYS A 126 -3.36 -0.62 2.86
CA LYS A 126 -4.76 -0.31 2.54
C LYS A 126 -5.67 -0.32 3.77
N GLY A 127 -5.43 -1.23 4.71
CA GLY A 127 -6.17 -1.25 5.97
C GLY A 127 -5.87 -0.05 6.86
N VAL A 128 -4.61 0.38 6.92
CA VAL A 128 -4.21 1.60 7.63
C VAL A 128 -4.82 2.85 6.99
N ASP A 129 -4.80 2.94 5.66
CA ASP A 129 -5.44 4.06 4.94
C ASP A 129 -6.95 4.12 5.19
N ALA A 130 -7.63 2.96 5.21
CA ALA A 130 -9.06 2.88 5.52
C ALA A 130 -9.36 3.33 6.97
N ALA A 131 -8.49 2.95 7.91
CA ALA A 131 -8.60 3.38 9.30
C ALA A 131 -8.47 4.90 9.43
N GLU A 132 -7.46 5.50 8.77
CA GLU A 132 -7.24 6.96 8.79
C GLU A 132 -8.39 7.73 8.13
N ALA A 133 -8.93 7.21 7.00
CA ALA A 133 -10.05 7.82 6.29
C ALA A 133 -11.36 7.81 7.10
N ALA A 134 -11.52 6.87 8.03
CA ALA A 134 -12.69 6.76 8.90
C ALA A 134 -12.48 7.44 10.27
N VAL A 135 -11.27 7.38 10.80
CA VAL A 135 -10.90 7.93 12.11
C VAL A 135 -9.56 8.67 11.97
N PRO A 136 -9.59 10.02 11.83
CA PRO A 136 -8.35 10.79 11.74
C PRO A 136 -7.42 10.56 12.94
N GLY A 137 -6.14 10.33 12.67
CA GLY A 137 -5.12 10.00 13.68
C GLY A 137 -4.96 8.50 13.95
N ALA A 138 -5.84 7.63 13.45
CA ALA A 138 -5.74 6.19 13.64
C ALA A 138 -4.47 5.60 13.01
N MET A 139 -4.03 6.16 11.88
CA MET A 139 -2.76 5.76 11.24
C MET A 139 -1.58 5.90 12.20
N GLU A 140 -1.43 7.06 12.83
CA GLU A 140 -0.31 7.30 13.74
C GLU A 140 -0.37 6.34 14.94
N GLU A 141 -1.55 6.11 15.52
CA GLU A 141 -1.74 5.18 16.64
C GLU A 141 -1.40 3.73 16.26
N ILE A 142 -1.72 3.30 15.04
CA ILE A 142 -1.38 1.97 14.52
C ILE A 142 0.13 1.86 14.28
N LEU A 143 0.72 2.84 13.59
CA LEU A 143 2.11 2.81 13.17
C LEU A 143 3.11 3.00 14.33
N THR A 144 2.69 3.65 15.42
CA THR A 144 3.47 3.78 16.66
C THR A 144 3.25 2.63 17.65
N GLY A 145 2.30 1.72 17.34
CA GLY A 145 1.99 0.56 18.18
C GLY A 145 1.15 0.89 19.42
N HIS A 146 0.56 2.09 19.52
CA HIS A 146 -0.44 2.40 20.54
C HIS A 146 -1.67 1.50 20.38
N ILE A 147 -2.12 1.27 19.16
CA ILE A 147 -3.11 0.24 18.84
C ILE A 147 -2.38 -1.08 18.56
N LYS A 148 -2.45 -2.03 19.52
CA LYS A 148 -1.86 -3.37 19.37
C LYS A 148 -2.79 -4.29 18.58
N ALA A 149 -2.89 -4.07 17.26
CA ALA A 149 -3.65 -4.93 16.35
C ALA A 149 -2.75 -5.93 15.62
N THR A 150 -3.33 -7.02 15.16
CA THR A 150 -2.66 -7.98 14.28
C THR A 150 -2.74 -7.52 12.83
N ASP A 151 -1.82 -8.00 11.98
CA ASP A 151 -1.84 -7.72 10.53
C ASP A 151 -3.18 -8.11 9.89
N ALA A 152 -3.80 -9.20 10.36
CA ALA A 152 -5.08 -9.65 9.87
C ALA A 152 -6.22 -8.68 10.24
N GLU A 153 -6.24 -8.18 11.48
CA GLU A 153 -7.23 -7.19 11.93
C GLU A 153 -7.11 -5.89 11.13
N ILE A 154 -5.89 -5.39 10.92
CA ILE A 154 -5.68 -4.17 10.11
C ILE A 154 -6.06 -4.41 8.63
N THR A 155 -5.65 -5.55 8.05
CA THR A 155 -5.99 -5.86 6.65
C THR A 155 -7.50 -5.96 6.43
N ALA A 156 -8.25 -6.47 7.41
CA ALA A 156 -9.71 -6.57 7.33
C ALA A 156 -10.41 -5.21 7.24
N LEU A 157 -9.81 -4.14 7.79
CA LEU A 157 -10.37 -2.79 7.71
C LEU A 157 -10.53 -2.29 6.27
N ALA A 158 -9.64 -2.72 5.36
CA ALA A 158 -9.73 -2.36 3.94
C ALA A 158 -11.00 -2.90 3.25
N GLN A 159 -11.62 -3.94 3.80
CA GLN A 159 -12.83 -4.58 3.27
C GLN A 159 -14.09 -4.24 4.09
N THR A 160 -13.93 -3.51 5.19
CA THR A 160 -15.00 -3.15 6.11
C THR A 160 -15.68 -1.85 5.65
N PRO A 161 -17.02 -1.74 5.71
CA PRO A 161 -17.73 -0.48 5.46
C PRO A 161 -17.21 0.65 6.36
N LYS A 162 -17.10 1.86 5.81
CA LYS A 162 -16.54 3.01 6.55
C LYS A 162 -17.27 3.31 7.86
N GLU A 163 -18.55 3.06 7.89
CA GLU A 163 -19.42 3.31 9.06
C GLU A 163 -19.08 2.41 10.24
N GLU A 164 -18.54 1.21 9.98
CA GLU A 164 -18.21 0.22 11.03
C GLU A 164 -16.77 0.41 11.56
N ILE A 165 -15.88 1.00 10.77
CA ILE A 165 -14.46 1.14 11.13
C ILE A 165 -14.26 1.89 12.46
N PRO A 166 -14.97 3.01 12.77
CA PRO A 166 -14.79 3.70 14.04
C PRO A 166 -15.09 2.83 15.27
N ALA A 167 -16.10 1.96 15.19
CA ALA A 167 -16.43 1.02 16.26
C ALA A 167 -15.31 -0.02 16.45
N ILE A 168 -14.76 -0.53 15.35
CA ILE A 168 -13.65 -1.49 15.38
C ILE A 168 -12.37 -0.83 15.95
N ILE A 169 -12.03 0.37 15.51
CA ILE A 169 -10.85 1.11 16.03
C ILE A 169 -11.00 1.37 17.53
N LYS A 170 -12.21 1.75 18.00
CA LYS A 170 -12.48 1.92 19.43
C LYS A 170 -12.27 0.60 20.21
N GLU A 171 -12.64 -0.53 19.64
CA GLU A 171 -12.39 -1.84 20.23
C GLU A 171 -10.91 -2.21 20.21
N LEU A 172 -10.19 -1.91 19.12
CA LEU A 172 -8.76 -2.16 18.98
C LEU A 172 -7.88 -1.30 19.91
N ARG A 173 -8.38 -0.17 20.40
CA ARG A 173 -7.70 0.65 21.43
C ARG A 173 -7.72 0.00 22.80
N LYS A 174 -8.65 -0.93 23.05
CA LYS A 174 -8.67 -1.67 24.33
C LYS A 174 -7.51 -2.67 24.40
N PRO A 175 -7.01 -2.99 25.62
CA PRO A 175 -6.05 -4.06 25.81
C PRO A 175 -6.58 -5.39 25.28
N LYS A 176 -5.72 -6.24 24.72
CA LYS A 176 -6.14 -7.52 24.10
C LYS A 176 -6.95 -8.42 25.03
N LYS A 177 -6.74 -8.32 26.36
CA LYS A 177 -7.49 -9.08 27.38
C LYS A 177 -8.98 -8.70 27.45
N ASP A 178 -9.33 -7.46 27.11
CA ASP A 178 -10.66 -6.88 27.28
C ASP A 178 -11.47 -6.83 25.98
N ARG A 179 -10.88 -7.31 24.88
CA ARG A 179 -11.53 -7.34 23.55
C ARG A 179 -12.53 -8.49 23.48
N LYS A 180 -13.76 -8.20 23.04
CA LYS A 180 -14.74 -9.24 22.71
C LYS A 180 -14.21 -10.10 21.57
N ALA A 181 -14.11 -11.42 21.78
CA ALA A 181 -13.71 -12.36 20.75
C ALA A 181 -14.73 -12.34 19.59
N LYS A 182 -14.36 -11.74 18.48
CA LYS A 182 -15.14 -11.83 17.24
C LYS A 182 -14.85 -13.21 16.63
N LYS A 183 -15.88 -14.08 16.62
CA LYS A 183 -15.83 -15.36 15.91
C LYS A 183 -15.56 -15.10 14.43
N PRO A 184 -14.59 -15.75 13.77
CA PRO A 184 -14.39 -15.57 12.33
C PRO A 184 -15.61 -16.09 11.60
N THR A 185 -16.30 -15.24 10.86
CA THR A 185 -17.27 -15.66 9.85
C THR A 185 -16.49 -16.26 8.70
N SER A 186 -16.44 -17.60 8.66
CA SER A 186 -16.00 -18.33 7.46
C SER A 186 -17.02 -18.07 6.35
N PRO A 187 -16.57 -17.80 5.11
CA PRO A 187 -17.47 -17.80 3.98
C PRO A 187 -18.03 -19.21 3.80
N GLU A 188 -19.36 -19.33 3.79
CA GLU A 188 -20.06 -20.55 3.43
C GLU A 188 -19.58 -21.04 2.06
N LYS A 189 -19.03 -22.25 2.04
CA LYS A 189 -18.87 -23.02 0.80
C LYS A 189 -20.28 -23.42 0.38
N SER A 190 -20.75 -22.87 -0.71
CA SER A 190 -21.91 -23.40 -1.42
C SER A 190 -21.52 -24.76 -2.00
N ASP A 191 -21.97 -25.83 -1.36
CA ASP A 191 -21.98 -27.16 -1.93
C ASP A 191 -22.96 -27.16 -3.10
N VAL A 192 -22.40 -27.17 -4.31
CA VAL A 192 -23.17 -27.53 -5.51
C VAL A 192 -23.19 -29.05 -5.55
N ALA A 193 -24.35 -29.60 -5.21
CA ALA A 193 -24.64 -31.00 -5.37
C ALA A 193 -24.48 -31.40 -6.85
N ALA A 194 -23.63 -32.38 -7.08
CA ALA A 194 -23.57 -33.10 -8.32
C ALA A 194 -24.81 -33.97 -8.43
N ASP A 195 -25.67 -33.72 -9.41
CA ASP A 195 -26.82 -34.53 -9.75
C ASP A 195 -26.29 -35.70 -10.61
N ASP A 196 -26.43 -36.88 -10.01
CA ASP A 196 -26.08 -38.19 -10.59
C ASP A 196 -27.29 -38.62 -11.43
N ALA A 197 -27.12 -38.69 -12.74
CA ALA A 197 -28.14 -39.25 -13.65
C ALA A 197 -27.73 -40.69 -13.99
N PRO A 198 -28.62 -41.69 -13.81
CA PRO A 198 -28.33 -43.06 -14.11
C PRO A 198 -28.43 -43.34 -15.61
N ASP A 199 -27.46 -44.11 -16.05
CA ASP A 199 -27.36 -44.81 -17.34
C ASP A 199 -28.48 -45.83 -17.45
N SER A 200 -29.21 -45.84 -18.56
CA SER A 200 -30.12 -46.93 -18.93
C SER A 200 -30.18 -47.09 -20.44
N ASP A 201 -29.72 -48.29 -20.88
CA ASP A 201 -29.91 -49.01 -22.12
C ASP A 201 -29.39 -48.45 -23.42
#